data_eda6ac3a43485da511d615c8eb020432
#
_entry.id   eda6ac3a43485da511d615c8eb020432
#
_cell.length_a   1.000
_cell.length_b   1.000
_cell.length_c   1.000
_cell.angle_alpha   90.00
_cell.angle_beta   90.00
_cell.angle_gamma   90.00
#
_symmetry.space_group_name_H-M   'P 1'
#
loop_
_entity.id
_entity.type
_entity.pdbx_description
1 polymer ?
#
loop_
_entity_poly.entity_id
_entity_poly.type
_entity_poly.pdbx_seq_one_letter_code
_entity_poly.pdbx_strand_id
1 'polypeptide(L)'
;MELHFDIGGAATVTVSGVEGRLIERLSTLMQPWRSSDRTDTDVRIDLVQGDPPPADDLIGDTGDGRRLGTTPGRAWIFIDDGWWSIADGAGLEDIEASVRLRPSRLVSEVIRPAVMTHVGRAGGVTLHASAVVDADGPMLLAGWSESGKTETALAFVEAGSTLLTDKWTVLRPDGGLVRLPGPVYVRGWLLQHLGSLRDGLTTRMRAQRIAARTAGLGPWMVRRLPGDAASDLADRLAVIADLGDRLRVDPERLAAMTGTPVVGATGPATRLVILRSRPVDSITVIDRRPEDVIDDLIASSAFERRSTSDLAVRAAYADPPVDLRGLDVHAAEHAALGTLIAAVRVIEVRAPFPTDPRRVRDAILAHV
;
A
#
# COMPACT_ATOMS: atom_id res chain seq x y z
N MET A 1 0.96 27.44 4.08
CA MET A 1 0.91 26.85 5.44
C MET A 1 1.69 25.53 5.42
N GLU A 2 2.22 25.13 6.56
CA GLU A 2 2.89 23.83 6.72
C GLU A 2 1.99 22.84 7.46
N LEU A 3 2.04 21.58 7.06
CA LEU A 3 1.42 20.45 7.76
C LEU A 3 2.51 19.48 8.19
N HIS A 4 2.46 19.06 9.44
CA HIS A 4 3.42 18.12 10.02
C HIS A 4 2.71 16.80 10.36
N PHE A 5 3.39 15.68 10.07
CA PHE A 5 2.89 14.34 10.31
C PHE A 5 4.01 13.51 10.93
N ASP A 6 3.72 12.91 12.08
CA ASP A 6 4.58 11.90 12.72
C ASP A 6 4.03 10.51 12.38
N ILE A 7 4.70 9.78 11.54
CA ILE A 7 4.27 8.42 11.13
C ILE A 7 4.69 7.42 12.20
N GLY A 8 4.12 7.57 13.39
CA GLY A 8 4.29 6.64 14.52
C GLY A 8 5.74 6.46 14.95
N GLY A 9 6.54 7.50 14.89
CA GLY A 9 7.97 7.48 15.18
C GLY A 9 8.81 6.72 14.14
N ALA A 10 8.24 6.38 12.98
CA ALA A 10 8.98 5.77 11.88
C ALA A 10 9.57 6.83 10.93
N ALA A 11 8.89 7.94 10.76
CA ALA A 11 9.34 9.10 9.98
C ALA A 11 8.49 10.33 10.31
N THR A 12 9.11 11.51 10.25
CA THR A 12 8.43 12.80 10.32
C THR A 12 8.32 13.40 8.91
N VAL A 13 7.14 13.85 8.52
CA VAL A 13 6.87 14.41 7.20
C VAL A 13 6.35 15.83 7.34
N THR A 14 6.98 16.77 6.65
CA THR A 14 6.49 18.14 6.52
C THR A 14 6.07 18.43 5.10
N VAL A 15 4.85 18.93 4.93
CA VAL A 15 4.34 19.39 3.63
C VAL A 15 4.10 20.88 3.70
N SER A 16 4.85 21.67 2.94
CA SER A 16 4.72 23.13 2.83
C SER A 16 3.89 23.54 1.61
N GLY A 17 3.55 24.81 1.52
CA GLY A 17 2.77 25.35 0.38
C GLY A 17 1.31 24.87 0.34
N VAL A 18 0.78 24.32 1.43
CA VAL A 18 -0.59 23.78 1.49
C VAL A 18 -1.60 24.90 1.72
N GLU A 19 -2.67 24.94 0.92
CA GLU A 19 -3.70 25.97 0.99
C GLU A 19 -5.13 25.40 0.83
N GLY A 20 -6.11 26.12 1.36
CA GLY A 20 -7.53 25.88 1.17
C GLY A 20 -7.97 24.44 1.49
N ARG A 21 -8.74 23.85 0.59
CA ARG A 21 -9.30 22.49 0.75
C ARG A 21 -8.25 21.36 0.76
N LEU A 22 -7.03 21.65 0.30
CA LEU A 22 -5.95 20.65 0.32
C LEU A 22 -5.54 20.31 1.74
N ILE A 23 -5.58 21.29 2.65
CA ILE A 23 -5.31 21.11 4.09
C ILE A 23 -6.21 20.05 4.70
N GLU A 24 -7.52 20.20 4.52
CA GLU A 24 -8.52 19.27 5.08
C GLU A 24 -8.36 17.85 4.48
N ARG A 25 -8.17 17.78 3.16
CA ARG A 25 -8.04 16.51 2.45
C ARG A 25 -6.76 15.75 2.83
N LEU A 26 -5.61 16.43 2.92
CA LEU A 26 -4.37 15.80 3.37
C LEU A 26 -4.46 15.40 4.84
N SER A 27 -5.01 16.25 5.70
CA SER A 27 -5.21 15.92 7.10
C SER A 27 -6.07 14.66 7.28
N THR A 28 -7.13 14.51 6.48
CA THR A 28 -7.98 13.31 6.51
C THR A 28 -7.24 12.06 6.01
N LEU A 29 -6.53 12.16 4.88
CA LEU A 29 -5.81 11.02 4.28
C LEU A 29 -4.65 10.54 5.15
N MET A 30 -4.04 11.46 5.93
CA MET A 30 -2.88 11.21 6.77
C MET A 30 -3.25 10.92 8.24
N GLN A 31 -4.55 10.76 8.57
CA GLN A 31 -4.95 10.34 9.91
C GLN A 31 -4.39 8.94 10.25
N PRO A 32 -3.97 8.71 11.53
CA PRO A 32 -4.01 9.60 12.69
C PRO A 32 -2.72 10.46 12.89
N TRP A 33 -1.86 10.57 11.88
CA TRP A 33 -0.47 11.02 11.97
C TRP A 33 -0.25 12.53 12.05
N ARG A 34 -1.32 13.32 11.97
CA ARG A 34 -1.17 14.78 12.06
C ARG A 34 -0.58 15.18 13.41
N SER A 35 0.51 15.91 13.39
CA SER A 35 1.20 16.45 14.57
C SER A 35 1.09 17.97 14.63
N SER A 36 1.06 18.52 15.85
CA SER A 36 1.23 19.93 16.12
C SER A 36 2.70 20.28 16.36
N ASP A 37 3.53 19.28 16.65
CA ASP A 37 4.93 19.49 17.02
C ASP A 37 5.77 19.67 15.75
N ARG A 38 6.54 20.75 15.75
CA ARG A 38 7.58 21.02 14.73
C ARG A 38 8.87 20.33 15.19
N THR A 39 8.93 19.04 15.00
CA THR A 39 10.15 18.24 15.21
C THR A 39 11.05 18.29 13.98
N ASP A 40 12.27 17.79 14.11
CA ASP A 40 13.14 17.57 12.95
C ASP A 40 12.40 16.81 11.87
N THR A 41 12.53 17.24 10.63
CA THR A 41 11.79 16.70 9.50
C THR A 41 12.66 15.72 8.74
N ASP A 42 12.23 14.46 8.66
CA ASP A 42 12.91 13.42 7.88
C ASP A 42 12.59 13.49 6.39
N VAL A 43 11.37 13.92 6.06
CA VAL A 43 10.87 14.05 4.68
C VAL A 43 10.20 15.42 4.53
N ARG A 44 10.75 16.25 3.65
CA ARG A 44 10.18 17.56 3.29
C ARG A 44 9.57 17.52 1.91
N ILE A 45 8.36 18.03 1.78
CA ILE A 45 7.67 18.16 0.50
C ILE A 45 7.19 19.59 0.34
N ASP A 46 7.75 20.28 -0.64
CA ASP A 46 7.38 21.65 -0.97
C ASP A 46 6.40 21.67 -2.14
N LEU A 47 5.15 22.07 -1.87
CA LEU A 47 4.13 22.23 -2.90
C LEU A 47 4.30 23.58 -3.58
N VAL A 48 4.56 23.54 -4.88
CA VAL A 48 4.83 24.71 -5.68
C VAL A 48 3.77 24.94 -6.76
N GLN A 49 3.52 26.20 -7.06
CA GLN A 49 2.66 26.60 -8.18
C GLN A 49 3.50 26.76 -9.44
N GLY A 50 2.90 26.45 -10.57
CA GLY A 50 3.55 26.59 -11.87
C GLY A 50 3.70 25.26 -12.61
N ASP A 51 4.18 25.38 -13.83
CA ASP A 51 4.53 24.25 -14.67
C ASP A 51 6.00 23.84 -14.41
N PRO A 52 6.35 22.57 -14.58
CA PRO A 52 7.73 22.15 -14.47
C PRO A 52 8.53 22.80 -15.60
N PRO A 53 9.85 22.99 -15.45
CA PRO A 53 10.68 23.36 -16.57
C PRO A 53 10.54 22.32 -17.69
N PRO A 54 10.66 22.73 -18.96
CA PRO A 54 10.66 21.78 -20.06
C PRO A 54 11.79 20.78 -19.83
N ALA A 55 11.43 19.51 -19.67
CA ALA A 55 12.38 18.42 -19.68
C ALA A 55 12.71 18.13 -21.15
N ASP A 56 13.98 18.15 -21.49
CA ASP A 56 14.43 18.07 -22.87
C ASP A 56 14.13 16.69 -23.50
N ASP A 57 14.06 15.62 -22.67
CA ASP A 57 13.63 14.28 -23.12
C ASP A 57 12.70 13.62 -22.09
N LEU A 58 11.46 13.38 -22.53
CA LEU A 58 10.53 12.55 -21.78
C LEU A 58 10.78 11.08 -22.12
N ILE A 59 11.39 10.36 -21.19
CA ILE A 59 11.47 8.90 -21.28
C ILE A 59 10.08 8.33 -21.04
N GLY A 60 9.52 7.79 -22.08
CA GLY A 60 8.19 7.29 -22.34
C GLY A 60 7.31 6.80 -21.20
N ASP A 61 6.05 6.56 -21.54
CA ASP A 61 5.03 6.00 -20.67
C ASP A 61 5.50 4.65 -20.08
N THR A 62 5.47 4.53 -18.77
CA THR A 62 5.83 3.32 -18.03
C THR A 62 4.73 2.24 -18.11
N GLY A 63 3.66 2.47 -18.87
CA GLY A 63 2.46 1.63 -18.88
C GLY A 63 1.54 1.84 -17.69
N ASP A 64 1.98 2.64 -16.70
CA ASP A 64 1.21 3.05 -15.51
C ASP A 64 0.79 4.53 -15.54
N GLY A 65 0.98 5.20 -16.68
CA GLY A 65 0.65 6.62 -16.89
C GLY A 65 1.66 7.61 -16.32
N ARG A 66 2.87 7.15 -15.93
CA ARG A 66 3.94 8.02 -15.46
C ARG A 66 4.91 8.30 -16.60
N ARG A 67 5.42 9.52 -16.66
CA ARG A 67 6.51 9.93 -17.56
C ARG A 67 7.64 10.49 -16.75
N LEU A 68 8.86 10.22 -17.14
CA LEU A 68 10.08 10.74 -16.53
C LEU A 68 10.73 11.75 -17.48
N GLY A 69 11.15 12.86 -16.94
CA GLY A 69 12.05 13.81 -17.62
C GLY A 69 13.22 14.15 -16.70
N THR A 70 14.32 14.59 -17.28
CA THR A 70 15.48 15.05 -16.49
C THR A 70 15.93 16.42 -16.92
N THR A 71 16.49 17.16 -15.96
CA THR A 71 17.27 18.38 -16.17
C THR A 71 18.59 18.23 -15.41
N PRO A 72 19.62 19.05 -15.65
CA PRO A 72 20.86 18.94 -14.89
C PRO A 72 20.59 18.98 -13.37
N GLY A 73 20.97 17.87 -12.70
CA GLY A 73 20.83 17.72 -11.26
C GLY A 73 19.44 17.42 -10.73
N ARG A 74 18.43 17.09 -11.58
CA ARG A 74 17.07 16.81 -11.10
C ARG A 74 16.28 15.90 -12.02
N ALA A 75 15.55 14.93 -11.45
CA ALA A 75 14.56 14.13 -12.14
C ALA A 75 13.14 14.66 -11.88
N TRP A 76 12.29 14.63 -12.90
CA TRP A 76 10.90 15.10 -12.91
C TRP A 76 9.98 13.97 -13.26
N ILE A 77 9.01 13.69 -12.41
CA ILE A 77 8.03 12.62 -12.59
C ILE A 77 6.66 13.25 -12.84
N PHE A 78 6.07 12.97 -13.98
CA PHE A 78 4.78 13.49 -14.41
C PHE A 78 3.70 12.44 -14.21
N ILE A 79 2.59 12.81 -13.57
CA ILE A 79 1.45 11.94 -13.26
C ILE A 79 0.17 12.75 -13.45
N ASP A 80 -0.75 12.29 -14.29
CA ASP A 80 -1.98 13.03 -14.61
C ASP A 80 -1.65 14.49 -15.00
N ASP A 81 -2.23 15.46 -14.28
CA ASP A 81 -2.04 16.90 -14.50
C ASP A 81 -0.94 17.52 -13.59
N GLY A 82 -0.23 16.68 -12.84
CA GLY A 82 0.77 17.13 -11.87
C GLY A 82 2.13 16.53 -12.10
N TRP A 83 3.08 16.95 -11.27
CA TRP A 83 4.45 16.49 -11.29
C TRP A 83 5.06 16.54 -9.88
N TRP A 84 6.14 15.82 -9.70
CA TRP A 84 7.03 15.94 -8.56
C TRP A 84 8.47 15.72 -9.00
N SER A 85 9.43 16.17 -8.21
CA SER A 85 10.83 16.13 -8.61
C SER A 85 11.76 15.76 -7.45
N ILE A 86 12.90 15.16 -7.80
CA ILE A 86 13.94 14.72 -6.89
C ILE A 86 15.27 15.26 -7.38
N ALA A 87 16.10 15.79 -6.46
CA ALA A 87 17.45 16.21 -6.78
C ALA A 87 18.39 15.00 -7.00
N ASP A 88 19.45 15.21 -7.77
CA ASP A 88 20.52 14.24 -8.01
C ASP A 88 21.21 13.82 -6.70
N GLY A 89 21.44 12.53 -6.54
CA GLY A 89 22.06 11.98 -5.32
C GLY A 89 21.18 12.04 -4.06
N ALA A 90 20.02 12.72 -4.13
CA ALA A 90 19.09 12.77 -3.01
C ALA A 90 18.35 11.43 -2.86
N GLY A 91 18.04 11.08 -1.61
CA GLY A 91 16.90 10.21 -1.34
C GLY A 91 15.61 11.02 -1.44
N LEU A 92 14.49 10.41 -1.09
CA LEU A 92 13.21 11.11 -1.08
C LEU A 92 13.04 12.00 0.20
N GLU A 93 14.11 12.62 0.68
CA GLU A 93 14.06 13.48 1.87
C GLU A 93 13.57 14.89 1.53
N ASP A 94 13.87 15.38 0.30
CA ASP A 94 13.59 16.74 -0.14
C ASP A 94 12.95 16.72 -1.53
N ILE A 95 11.65 16.98 -1.60
CA ILE A 95 10.83 16.81 -2.80
C ILE A 95 10.09 18.10 -3.11
N GLU A 96 10.11 18.53 -4.36
CA GLU A 96 9.15 19.49 -4.86
C GLU A 96 8.00 18.78 -5.57
N ALA A 97 6.78 19.23 -5.36
CA ALA A 97 5.61 18.67 -6.02
C ALA A 97 4.62 19.76 -6.44
N SER A 98 3.92 19.53 -7.53
CA SER A 98 2.88 20.44 -8.02
C SER A 98 1.66 20.46 -7.10
N VAL A 99 1.16 21.64 -6.77
CA VAL A 99 -0.14 21.82 -6.09
C VAL A 99 -1.32 21.22 -6.88
N ARG A 100 -1.14 20.92 -8.17
CA ARG A 100 -2.16 20.26 -9.02
C ARG A 100 -2.30 18.77 -8.75
N LEU A 101 -1.32 18.14 -8.09
CA LEU A 101 -1.44 16.73 -7.72
C LEU A 101 -2.65 16.51 -6.81
N ARG A 102 -3.48 15.53 -7.17
CA ARG A 102 -4.59 15.14 -6.30
C ARG A 102 -4.05 14.66 -4.94
N PRO A 103 -4.66 15.01 -3.80
CA PRO A 103 -4.17 14.64 -2.47
C PRO A 103 -3.90 13.15 -2.31
N SER A 104 -4.75 12.29 -2.90
CA SER A 104 -4.54 10.84 -2.87
C SER A 104 -3.30 10.40 -3.66
N ARG A 105 -2.96 11.08 -4.77
CA ARG A 105 -1.73 10.85 -5.53
C ARG A 105 -0.51 11.35 -4.76
N LEU A 106 -0.60 12.54 -4.16
CA LEU A 106 0.48 13.04 -3.31
C LEU A 106 0.82 12.04 -2.19
N VAL A 107 -0.18 11.47 -1.52
CA VAL A 107 0.04 10.45 -0.49
C VAL A 107 0.60 9.15 -1.09
N SER A 108 0.05 8.64 -2.19
CA SER A 108 0.43 7.33 -2.72
C SER A 108 1.71 7.33 -3.53
N GLU A 109 2.01 8.42 -4.24
CA GLU A 109 3.11 8.49 -5.22
C GLU A 109 4.33 9.26 -4.70
N VAL A 110 4.15 10.08 -3.67
CA VAL A 110 5.22 10.93 -3.13
C VAL A 110 5.48 10.62 -1.67
N ILE A 111 4.52 10.87 -0.78
CA ILE A 111 4.72 10.74 0.67
C ILE A 111 5.08 9.30 1.06
N ARG A 112 4.31 8.33 0.58
CA ARG A 112 4.52 6.92 0.96
C ARG A 112 5.88 6.38 0.49
N PRO A 113 6.29 6.52 -0.80
CA PRO A 113 7.62 6.12 -1.23
C PRO A 113 8.75 6.81 -0.46
N ALA A 114 8.60 8.11 -0.14
CA ALA A 114 9.57 8.85 0.64
C ALA A 114 9.74 8.27 2.06
N VAL A 115 8.61 8.02 2.76
CA VAL A 115 8.64 7.39 4.08
C VAL A 115 9.24 5.98 4.02
N MET A 116 8.90 5.17 3.02
CA MET A 116 9.46 3.83 2.83
C MET A 116 10.98 3.86 2.65
N THR A 117 11.47 4.78 1.83
CA THR A 117 12.91 4.96 1.57
C THR A 117 13.63 5.41 2.84
N HIS A 118 13.09 6.39 3.55
CA HIS A 118 13.64 6.85 4.84
C HIS A 118 13.70 5.69 5.85
N VAL A 119 12.61 4.96 6.03
CA VAL A 119 12.53 3.80 6.95
C VAL A 119 13.60 2.76 6.62
N GLY A 120 13.77 2.40 5.35
CA GLY A 120 14.79 1.42 4.93
C GLY A 120 16.21 1.89 5.23
N ARG A 121 16.50 3.19 5.05
CA ARG A 121 17.80 3.81 5.38
C ARG A 121 18.05 3.89 6.88
N ALA A 122 16.98 4.09 7.66
CA ALA A 122 17.04 4.14 9.13
C ALA A 122 17.12 2.75 9.79
N GLY A 123 17.25 1.67 9.03
CA GLY A 123 17.35 0.30 9.54
C GLY A 123 16.00 -0.35 9.87
N GLY A 124 14.90 0.25 9.47
CA GLY A 124 13.57 -0.37 9.47
C GLY A 124 13.28 -1.13 8.18
N VAL A 125 12.11 -1.71 8.09
CA VAL A 125 11.65 -2.47 6.91
C VAL A 125 10.20 -2.13 6.59
N THR A 126 9.88 -1.95 5.33
CA THR A 126 8.49 -1.82 4.90
C THR A 126 8.04 -3.08 4.16
N LEU A 127 7.12 -3.82 4.77
CA LEU A 127 6.58 -5.06 4.22
C LEU A 127 5.24 -4.86 3.50
N HIS A 128 5.06 -5.59 2.40
CA HIS A 128 3.75 -5.77 1.77
C HIS A 128 2.93 -6.78 2.58
N ALA A 129 2.43 -6.33 3.71
CA ALA A 129 1.70 -7.11 4.69
C ALA A 129 0.53 -6.34 5.28
N SER A 130 -0.56 -7.04 5.59
CA SER A 130 -1.59 -6.55 6.51
C SER A 130 -1.17 -6.87 7.94
N ALA A 131 -1.70 -6.13 8.92
CA ALA A 131 -1.45 -6.42 10.32
C ALA A 131 -2.69 -6.20 11.18
N VAL A 132 -2.88 -7.08 12.15
CA VAL A 132 -3.95 -7.03 13.15
C VAL A 132 -3.37 -7.19 14.55
N VAL A 133 -4.11 -6.73 15.55
CA VAL A 133 -3.79 -6.95 16.96
C VAL A 133 -4.94 -7.73 17.58
N ASP A 134 -4.67 -8.93 18.03
CA ASP A 134 -5.61 -9.74 18.78
C ASP A 134 -5.20 -9.91 20.26
N ALA A 135 -5.81 -10.86 20.96
CA ALA A 135 -5.53 -11.10 22.38
C ALA A 135 -4.07 -11.55 22.65
N ASP A 136 -3.43 -12.22 21.67
CA ASP A 136 -2.06 -12.74 21.77
C ASP A 136 -1.02 -11.76 21.23
N GLY A 137 -1.44 -10.56 20.83
CA GLY A 137 -0.57 -9.48 20.39
C GLY A 137 -0.61 -9.19 18.89
N PRO A 138 0.32 -8.35 18.41
CA PRO A 138 0.37 -7.95 17.00
C PRO A 138 0.77 -9.11 16.08
N MET A 139 0.02 -9.30 15.00
CA MET A 139 0.23 -10.35 14.01
C MET A 139 0.34 -9.73 12.62
N LEU A 140 1.39 -10.12 11.88
CA LEU A 140 1.60 -9.80 10.49
C LEU A 140 0.98 -10.88 9.60
N LEU A 141 0.29 -10.46 8.53
CA LEU A 141 -0.25 -11.32 7.48
C LEU A 141 0.43 -10.95 6.18
N ALA A 142 1.41 -11.74 5.76
CA ALA A 142 2.22 -11.50 4.58
C ALA A 142 1.97 -12.54 3.48
N GLY A 143 2.45 -12.29 2.28
CA GLY A 143 2.33 -13.18 1.13
C GLY A 143 2.26 -12.41 -0.18
N TRP A 144 2.24 -13.12 -1.29
CA TRP A 144 2.17 -12.51 -2.62
C TRP A 144 0.87 -11.74 -2.84
N SER A 145 0.82 -10.93 -3.90
CA SER A 145 -0.44 -10.28 -4.31
C SER A 145 -1.56 -11.33 -4.49
N GLU A 146 -2.77 -11.01 -4.02
CA GLU A 146 -3.95 -11.89 -4.07
C GLU A 146 -3.84 -13.20 -3.25
N SER A 147 -2.97 -13.25 -2.25
CA SER A 147 -2.88 -14.40 -1.34
C SER A 147 -3.93 -14.43 -0.21
N GLY A 148 -4.81 -13.41 -0.12
CA GLY A 148 -5.86 -13.34 0.89
C GLY A 148 -5.49 -12.58 2.17
N LYS A 149 -4.43 -11.74 2.15
CA LYS A 149 -3.99 -10.94 3.31
C LYS A 149 -5.09 -10.04 3.88
N THR A 150 -5.64 -9.17 3.03
CA THR A 150 -6.72 -8.25 3.39
C THR A 150 -7.95 -9.00 3.89
N GLU A 151 -8.33 -10.05 3.18
CA GLU A 151 -9.50 -10.88 3.50
C GLU A 151 -9.36 -11.54 4.87
N THR A 152 -8.18 -12.10 5.15
CA THR A 152 -7.89 -12.74 6.44
C THR A 152 -7.82 -11.69 7.55
N ALA A 153 -7.17 -10.55 7.34
CA ALA A 153 -7.15 -9.45 8.32
C ALA A 153 -8.56 -8.99 8.68
N LEU A 154 -9.44 -8.82 7.69
CA LEU A 154 -10.83 -8.42 7.92
C LEU A 154 -11.65 -9.50 8.62
N ALA A 155 -11.33 -10.79 8.45
CA ALA A 155 -11.96 -11.86 9.21
C ALA A 155 -11.54 -11.86 10.70
N PHE A 156 -10.32 -11.46 11.01
CA PHE A 156 -9.90 -11.20 12.39
C PHE A 156 -10.62 -9.98 12.98
N VAL A 157 -10.74 -8.90 12.21
CA VAL A 157 -11.47 -7.69 12.63
C VAL A 157 -12.95 -7.97 12.89
N GLU A 158 -13.60 -8.76 12.03
CA GLU A 158 -14.99 -9.22 12.24
C GLU A 158 -15.15 -10.02 13.55
N ALA A 159 -14.09 -10.70 13.99
CA ALA A 159 -14.04 -11.45 15.24
C ALA A 159 -13.61 -10.59 16.46
N GLY A 160 -13.43 -9.28 16.28
CA GLY A 160 -13.11 -8.35 17.36
C GLY A 160 -11.63 -7.94 17.49
N SER A 161 -10.75 -8.43 16.62
CA SER A 161 -9.35 -7.96 16.59
C SER A 161 -9.25 -6.55 16.03
N THR A 162 -8.27 -5.78 16.49
CA THR A 162 -8.00 -4.44 16.01
C THR A 162 -7.22 -4.47 14.69
N LEU A 163 -7.64 -3.73 13.67
CA LEU A 163 -6.84 -3.54 12.47
C LEU A 163 -5.71 -2.55 12.75
N LEU A 164 -4.47 -2.92 12.42
CA LEU A 164 -3.37 -1.96 12.34
C LEU A 164 -3.29 -1.40 10.92
N THR A 165 -3.11 -2.27 9.92
CA THR A 165 -2.92 -1.84 8.54
C THR A 165 -3.40 -2.86 7.52
N ASP A 166 -3.67 -2.36 6.32
CA ASP A 166 -3.82 -3.18 5.12
C ASP A 166 -2.77 -2.75 4.09
N LYS A 167 -2.15 -3.71 3.43
CA LYS A 167 -1.18 -3.57 2.36
C LYS A 167 0.25 -3.20 2.79
N TRP A 168 0.48 -2.16 3.63
CA TRP A 168 1.82 -1.71 3.96
C TRP A 168 2.03 -1.57 5.46
N THR A 169 2.91 -2.39 6.00
CA THR A 169 3.34 -2.35 7.40
C THR A 169 4.80 -1.96 7.49
N VAL A 170 5.11 -0.93 8.26
CA VAL A 170 6.47 -0.59 8.65
C VAL A 170 6.84 -1.37 9.90
N LEU A 171 7.99 -2.03 9.87
CA LEU A 171 8.71 -2.53 11.03
C LEU A 171 9.79 -1.52 11.37
N ARG A 172 9.68 -0.86 12.52
CA ARG A 172 10.71 0.04 13.02
C ARG A 172 11.93 -0.73 13.52
N PRO A 173 13.11 -0.09 13.68
CA PRO A 173 14.30 -0.73 14.24
C PRO A 173 14.11 -1.33 15.63
N ASP A 174 13.16 -0.81 16.44
CA ASP A 174 12.77 -1.37 17.74
C ASP A 174 11.76 -2.54 17.65
N GLY A 175 11.41 -2.97 16.44
CA GLY A 175 10.44 -4.02 16.15
C GLY A 175 8.97 -3.53 16.15
N GLY A 176 8.70 -2.31 16.56
CA GLY A 176 7.35 -1.75 16.57
C GLY A 176 6.73 -1.70 15.17
N LEU A 177 5.43 -1.97 15.09
CA LEU A 177 4.68 -1.96 13.84
C LEU A 177 3.95 -0.62 13.65
N VAL A 178 4.02 -0.08 12.45
CA VAL A 178 3.37 1.19 12.09
C VAL A 178 2.62 1.05 10.77
N ARG A 179 1.43 1.63 10.71
CA ARG A 179 0.61 1.72 9.51
C ARG A 179 1.09 2.85 8.60
N LEU A 180 1.25 2.58 7.32
CA LEU A 180 1.35 3.66 6.33
C LEU A 180 -0.03 4.21 5.94
N PRO A 181 -0.15 5.51 5.63
CA PRO A 181 -1.42 6.11 5.21
C PRO A 181 -2.00 5.40 3.98
N GLY A 182 -3.28 5.11 4.01
CA GLY A 182 -4.00 4.53 2.90
C GLY A 182 -5.34 3.90 3.28
N PRO A 183 -6.24 3.74 2.30
CA PRO A 183 -7.50 3.05 2.48
C PRO A 183 -7.33 1.53 2.48
N VAL A 184 -8.32 0.85 3.02
CA VAL A 184 -8.51 -0.60 2.87
C VAL A 184 -9.37 -0.87 1.63
N TYR A 185 -8.98 -1.84 0.81
CA TYR A 185 -9.75 -2.22 -0.37
C TYR A 185 -10.50 -3.53 -0.12
N VAL A 186 -11.82 -3.42 0.03
CA VAL A 186 -12.71 -4.56 0.30
C VAL A 186 -13.28 -5.07 -1.02
N ARG A 187 -13.01 -6.32 -1.38
CA ARG A 187 -13.62 -6.96 -2.56
C ARG A 187 -15.07 -7.31 -2.30
N GLY A 188 -15.94 -7.12 -3.28
CA GLY A 188 -17.37 -7.31 -3.15
C GLY A 188 -17.80 -8.74 -2.79
N TRP A 189 -17.03 -9.77 -3.21
CA TRP A 189 -17.31 -11.16 -2.84
C TRP A 189 -17.13 -11.41 -1.34
N LEU A 190 -16.24 -10.65 -0.67
CA LEU A 190 -15.96 -10.80 0.75
C LEU A 190 -17.17 -10.49 1.64
N LEU A 191 -18.05 -9.60 1.17
CA LEU A 191 -19.24 -9.17 1.92
C LEU A 191 -20.27 -10.29 2.17
N GLN A 192 -20.16 -11.42 1.48
CA GLN A 192 -20.98 -12.60 1.80
C GLN A 192 -20.49 -13.33 3.05
N HIS A 193 -19.22 -13.16 3.41
CA HIS A 193 -18.59 -13.81 4.55
C HIS A 193 -18.51 -12.89 5.77
N LEU A 194 -18.48 -11.56 5.59
CA LEU A 194 -18.28 -10.58 6.66
C LEU A 194 -19.53 -9.69 6.80
N GLY A 195 -20.34 -10.00 7.82
CA GLY A 195 -21.67 -9.40 8.04
C GLY A 195 -21.58 -7.94 8.42
N SER A 196 -20.69 -7.56 9.33
CA SER A 196 -20.51 -6.16 9.77
C SER A 196 -20.14 -5.24 8.61
N LEU A 197 -19.23 -5.68 7.72
CA LEU A 197 -18.87 -4.92 6.53
C LEU A 197 -20.04 -4.76 5.56
N ARG A 198 -20.82 -5.83 5.34
CA ARG A 198 -21.99 -5.78 4.49
C ARG A 198 -23.04 -4.82 5.01
N ASP A 199 -23.34 -4.89 6.30
CA ASP A 199 -24.41 -4.12 6.94
C ASP A 199 -24.02 -2.64 7.08
N GLY A 200 -22.72 -2.35 7.24
CA GLY A 200 -22.16 -1.00 7.28
C GLY A 200 -22.02 -0.28 5.94
N LEU A 201 -22.39 -0.89 4.81
CA LEU A 201 -22.28 -0.26 3.49
C LEU A 201 -23.19 0.97 3.37
N THR A 202 -22.63 2.09 2.87
CA THR A 202 -23.41 3.27 2.49
C THR A 202 -24.26 3.00 1.24
N THR A 203 -25.27 3.83 1.01
CA THR A 203 -26.07 3.80 -0.24
C THR A 203 -25.19 3.92 -1.48
N ARG A 204 -24.17 4.80 -1.45
CA ARG A 204 -23.21 4.97 -2.54
C ARG A 204 -22.39 3.69 -2.80
N MET A 205 -21.88 3.04 -1.76
CA MET A 205 -21.12 1.78 -1.89
C MET A 205 -22.01 0.65 -2.41
N ARG A 206 -23.25 0.58 -1.98
CA ARG A 206 -24.25 -0.38 -2.50
C ARG A 206 -24.52 -0.14 -3.98
N ALA A 207 -24.72 1.12 -4.39
CA ALA A 207 -24.92 1.49 -5.80
C ALA A 207 -23.68 1.15 -6.65
N GLN A 208 -22.45 1.48 -6.19
CA GLN A 208 -21.20 1.11 -6.85
C GLN A 208 -21.11 -0.41 -7.08
N ARG A 209 -21.43 -1.19 -6.06
CA ARG A 209 -21.41 -2.67 -6.14
C ARG A 209 -22.43 -3.22 -7.13
N ILE A 210 -23.64 -2.66 -7.16
CA ILE A 210 -24.67 -3.05 -8.15
C ILE A 210 -24.17 -2.74 -9.56
N ALA A 211 -23.62 -1.54 -9.78
CA ALA A 211 -23.06 -1.14 -11.08
C ALA A 211 -21.90 -2.06 -11.50
N ALA A 212 -20.98 -2.41 -10.60
CA ALA A 212 -19.89 -3.33 -10.88
C ALA A 212 -20.38 -4.74 -11.25
N ARG A 213 -21.37 -5.27 -10.54
CA ARG A 213 -21.98 -6.56 -10.86
C ARG A 213 -22.67 -6.55 -12.22
N THR A 214 -23.38 -5.48 -12.54
CA THR A 214 -24.03 -5.32 -13.84
C THR A 214 -22.99 -5.20 -14.95
N ALA A 215 -21.92 -4.42 -14.74
CA ALA A 215 -20.79 -4.33 -15.67
C ALA A 215 -20.09 -5.68 -15.86
N GLY A 216 -19.98 -6.51 -14.83
CA GLY A 216 -19.40 -7.85 -14.89
C GLY A 216 -20.15 -8.84 -15.79
N LEU A 217 -21.41 -8.58 -16.13
CA LEU A 217 -22.16 -9.35 -17.12
C LEU A 217 -21.77 -8.97 -18.56
N GLY A 218 -21.25 -7.76 -18.78
CA GLY A 218 -20.89 -7.24 -20.08
C GLY A 218 -19.84 -8.08 -20.80
N PRO A 219 -18.70 -8.46 -20.20
CA PRO A 219 -17.67 -9.28 -20.84
C PRO A 219 -18.22 -10.61 -21.37
N TRP A 220 -19.09 -11.27 -20.61
CA TRP A 220 -19.69 -12.54 -21.04
C TRP A 220 -20.64 -12.38 -22.25
N MET A 221 -21.42 -11.30 -22.30
CA MET A 221 -22.28 -11.01 -23.46
C MET A 221 -21.47 -10.62 -24.69
N VAL A 222 -20.44 -9.78 -24.50
CA VAL A 222 -19.61 -9.27 -25.61
C VAL A 222 -18.72 -10.37 -26.21
N ARG A 223 -18.17 -11.29 -25.42
CA ARG A 223 -17.37 -12.42 -25.89
C ARG A 223 -18.15 -13.41 -26.78
N ARG A 224 -19.48 -13.30 -26.85
CA ARG A 224 -20.30 -14.08 -27.80
C ARG A 224 -20.39 -13.46 -29.16
N LEU A 225 -19.96 -12.22 -29.33
CA LEU A 225 -19.88 -11.55 -30.63
C LEU A 225 -18.58 -11.94 -31.32
N PRO A 226 -18.60 -12.21 -32.63
CA PRO A 226 -17.38 -12.54 -33.37
C PRO A 226 -16.50 -11.29 -33.59
N GLY A 227 -15.16 -11.50 -33.55
CA GLY A 227 -14.16 -10.51 -33.90
C GLY A 227 -13.29 -10.01 -32.72
N ASP A 228 -12.05 -9.59 -33.07
CA ASP A 228 -11.03 -9.16 -32.09
C ASP A 228 -11.46 -7.92 -31.32
N ALA A 229 -12.19 -6.99 -31.96
CA ALA A 229 -12.75 -5.80 -31.27
C ALA A 229 -13.73 -6.16 -30.16
N ALA A 230 -14.45 -7.26 -30.25
CA ALA A 230 -15.33 -7.76 -29.19
C ALA A 230 -14.51 -8.31 -28.02
N SER A 231 -13.41 -8.99 -28.28
CA SER A 231 -12.49 -9.47 -27.24
C SER A 231 -11.88 -8.30 -26.46
N ASP A 232 -11.34 -7.31 -27.16
CA ASP A 232 -10.76 -6.11 -26.53
C ASP A 232 -11.80 -5.35 -25.66
N LEU A 233 -13.04 -5.22 -26.17
CA LEU A 233 -14.11 -4.59 -25.42
C LEU A 233 -14.47 -5.41 -24.17
N ALA A 234 -14.53 -6.73 -24.28
CA ALA A 234 -14.82 -7.63 -23.17
C ALA A 234 -13.74 -7.51 -22.07
N ASP A 235 -12.47 -7.43 -22.46
CA ASP A 235 -11.36 -7.30 -21.51
C ASP A 235 -11.37 -5.93 -20.80
N ARG A 236 -11.67 -4.84 -21.53
CA ARG A 236 -11.88 -3.51 -20.92
C ARG A 236 -13.04 -3.50 -19.92
N LEU A 237 -14.17 -4.12 -20.26
CA LEU A 237 -15.32 -4.24 -19.36
C LEU A 237 -14.98 -5.10 -18.14
N ALA A 238 -14.20 -6.16 -18.28
CA ALA A 238 -13.75 -6.99 -17.17
C ALA A 238 -12.87 -6.19 -16.19
N VAL A 239 -11.95 -5.36 -16.69
CA VAL A 239 -11.14 -4.45 -15.88
C VAL A 239 -12.02 -3.44 -15.13
N ILE A 240 -13.00 -2.83 -15.81
CA ILE A 240 -13.93 -1.88 -15.18
C ILE A 240 -14.75 -2.57 -14.08
N ALA A 241 -15.21 -3.80 -14.32
CA ALA A 241 -15.96 -4.58 -13.36
C ALA A 241 -15.12 -4.94 -12.12
N ASP A 242 -13.87 -5.38 -12.30
CA ASP A 242 -12.95 -5.69 -11.19
C ASP A 242 -12.63 -4.44 -10.36
N LEU A 243 -12.31 -3.32 -11.00
CA LEU A 243 -12.06 -2.05 -10.33
C LEU A 243 -13.30 -1.55 -9.58
N GLY A 244 -14.49 -1.71 -10.17
CA GLY A 244 -15.77 -1.33 -9.55
C GLY A 244 -16.17 -2.20 -8.37
N ASP A 245 -15.75 -3.47 -8.35
CA ASP A 245 -16.01 -4.39 -7.24
C ASP A 245 -15.09 -4.16 -6.03
N ARG A 246 -14.02 -3.38 -6.18
CA ARG A 246 -13.12 -2.99 -5.08
C ARG A 246 -13.67 -1.76 -4.37
N LEU A 247 -14.28 -1.97 -3.21
CA LEU A 247 -14.77 -0.87 -2.37
C LEU A 247 -13.61 -0.25 -1.60
N ARG A 248 -13.39 1.03 -1.80
CA ARG A 248 -12.44 1.81 -1.01
C ARG A 248 -13.07 2.19 0.32
N VAL A 249 -12.48 1.76 1.42
CA VAL A 249 -12.94 2.05 2.79
C VAL A 249 -11.82 2.73 3.54
N ASP A 250 -12.03 3.96 3.97
CA ASP A 250 -11.08 4.65 4.82
C ASP A 250 -11.11 4.05 6.24
N PRO A 251 -9.98 4.08 7.00
CA PRO A 251 -9.85 3.41 8.29
C PRO A 251 -10.93 3.79 9.31
N GLU A 252 -11.26 5.07 9.41
CA GLU A 252 -12.34 5.56 10.29
C GLU A 252 -13.70 4.97 9.92
N ARG A 253 -13.96 4.88 8.62
CA ARG A 253 -15.17 4.24 8.12
C ARG A 253 -15.18 2.74 8.41
N LEU A 254 -14.04 2.08 8.27
CA LEU A 254 -13.93 0.67 8.61
C LEU A 254 -14.21 0.45 10.10
N ALA A 255 -13.64 1.26 10.97
CA ALA A 255 -13.91 1.22 12.41
C ALA A 255 -15.40 1.39 12.72
N ALA A 256 -16.06 2.35 12.05
CA ALA A 256 -17.50 2.56 12.21
C ALA A 256 -18.36 1.39 11.69
N MET A 257 -17.88 0.66 10.67
CA MET A 257 -18.59 -0.51 10.11
C MET A 257 -18.45 -1.74 10.98
N THR A 258 -17.28 -1.95 11.56
CA THR A 258 -16.95 -3.18 12.31
C THR A 258 -17.13 -3.03 13.82
N GLY A 259 -17.25 -1.80 14.32
CA GLY A 259 -17.25 -1.50 15.75
C GLY A 259 -15.86 -1.67 16.41
N THR A 260 -14.82 -1.92 15.62
CA THR A 260 -13.46 -2.20 16.09
C THR A 260 -12.53 -1.05 15.69
N PRO A 261 -11.69 -0.52 16.60
CA PRO A 261 -10.81 0.58 16.27
C PRO A 261 -9.76 0.19 15.21
N VAL A 262 -9.29 1.19 14.47
CA VAL A 262 -8.10 1.08 13.63
C VAL A 262 -7.00 1.89 14.30
N VAL A 263 -5.90 1.23 14.64
CA VAL A 263 -4.76 1.89 15.30
C VAL A 263 -3.67 2.28 14.31
N GLY A 264 -2.85 3.24 14.67
CA GLY A 264 -1.76 3.71 13.81
C GLY A 264 -0.45 2.95 14.03
N ALA A 265 -0.15 2.60 15.28
CA ALA A 265 1.08 1.92 15.67
C ALA A 265 0.83 0.96 16.82
N THR A 266 1.73 0.00 17.00
CA THR A 266 1.71 -0.98 18.10
C THR A 266 3.14 -1.43 18.42
N GLY A 267 3.27 -2.27 19.44
CA GLY A 267 4.54 -2.92 19.79
C GLY A 267 5.01 -3.95 18.75
N PRO A 268 6.07 -4.69 19.06
CA PRO A 268 6.65 -5.69 18.17
C PRO A 268 5.65 -6.79 17.78
N ALA A 269 5.82 -7.33 16.57
CA ALA A 269 5.05 -8.48 16.12
C ALA A 269 5.36 -9.72 16.98
N THR A 270 4.32 -10.43 17.40
CA THR A 270 4.46 -11.73 18.08
C THR A 270 4.38 -12.87 17.10
N ARG A 271 3.66 -12.69 15.99
CA ARG A 271 3.40 -13.71 14.97
C ARG A 271 3.50 -13.14 13.56
N LEU A 272 3.98 -13.99 12.66
CA LEU A 272 4.02 -13.73 11.22
C LEU A 272 3.36 -14.91 10.49
N VAL A 273 2.32 -14.65 9.75
CA VAL A 273 1.58 -15.62 8.95
C VAL A 273 1.89 -15.40 7.48
N ILE A 274 2.49 -16.37 6.83
CA ILE A 274 2.72 -16.37 5.38
C ILE A 274 1.53 -17.03 4.70
N LEU A 275 0.77 -16.26 3.96
CA LEU A 275 -0.39 -16.75 3.20
C LEU A 275 0.04 -17.15 1.78
N ARG A 276 -0.21 -18.40 1.41
CA ARG A 276 0.05 -18.93 0.07
C ARG A 276 -1.22 -19.46 -0.56
N SER A 277 -1.60 -18.83 -1.68
CA SER A 277 -2.62 -19.40 -2.56
C SER A 277 -2.05 -20.60 -3.30
N ARG A 278 -2.67 -21.76 -3.14
CA ARG A 278 -2.24 -23.02 -3.75
C ARG A 278 -3.46 -23.82 -4.20
N PRO A 279 -3.34 -24.63 -5.27
CA PRO A 279 -4.39 -25.56 -5.68
C PRO A 279 -4.39 -26.79 -4.75
N VAL A 280 -4.92 -26.60 -3.54
CA VAL A 280 -5.04 -27.64 -2.51
C VAL A 280 -6.50 -27.85 -2.13
N ASP A 281 -6.87 -29.06 -1.69
CA ASP A 281 -8.24 -29.39 -1.34
C ASP A 281 -8.64 -28.91 0.07
N SER A 282 -7.65 -28.64 0.93
CA SER A 282 -7.85 -28.21 2.31
C SER A 282 -6.83 -27.17 2.74
N ILE A 283 -7.22 -26.39 3.75
CA ILE A 283 -6.30 -25.44 4.39
C ILE A 283 -5.31 -26.24 5.24
N THR A 284 -4.03 -25.96 5.07
CA THR A 284 -2.94 -26.53 5.88
C THR A 284 -2.12 -25.42 6.50
N VAL A 285 -1.70 -25.64 7.76
CA VAL A 285 -0.84 -24.70 8.50
C VAL A 285 0.41 -25.44 8.93
N ILE A 286 1.57 -24.84 8.71
CA ILE A 286 2.87 -25.42 9.07
C ILE A 286 3.75 -24.37 9.73
N ASP A 287 4.54 -24.75 10.73
CA ASP A 287 5.56 -23.87 11.31
C ASP A 287 6.72 -23.67 10.33
N ARG A 288 7.27 -22.47 10.33
CA ARG A 288 8.45 -22.09 9.52
C ARG A 288 9.47 -21.41 10.42
N ARG A 289 10.74 -21.48 10.03
CA ARG A 289 11.77 -20.69 10.68
C ARG A 289 11.77 -19.27 10.10
N PRO A 290 12.05 -18.24 10.91
CA PRO A 290 12.07 -16.85 10.42
C PRO A 290 12.98 -16.65 9.20
N GLU A 291 14.17 -17.28 9.20
CA GLU A 291 15.16 -17.17 8.13
C GLU A 291 14.67 -17.74 6.79
N ASP A 292 13.77 -18.72 6.81
CA ASP A 292 13.24 -19.36 5.59
C ASP A 292 12.26 -18.48 4.80
N VAL A 293 11.81 -17.35 5.36
CA VAL A 293 10.78 -16.50 4.75
C VAL A 293 11.27 -15.09 4.38
N ILE A 294 12.50 -14.73 4.73
CA ILE A 294 13.05 -13.38 4.48
C ILE A 294 13.01 -13.03 3.00
N ASP A 295 13.51 -13.91 2.14
CA ASP A 295 13.55 -13.68 0.69
C ASP A 295 12.14 -13.50 0.10
N ASP A 296 11.18 -14.29 0.54
CA ASP A 296 9.78 -14.19 0.11
C ASP A 296 9.16 -12.83 0.48
N LEU A 297 9.42 -12.35 1.71
CA LEU A 297 8.91 -11.08 2.21
C LEU A 297 9.49 -9.90 1.45
N ILE A 298 10.81 -9.91 1.24
CA ILE A 298 11.52 -8.87 0.49
C ILE A 298 11.08 -8.89 -0.98
N ALA A 299 11.01 -10.06 -1.62
CA ALA A 299 10.57 -10.18 -3.01
C ALA A 299 9.14 -9.65 -3.21
N SER A 300 8.21 -9.98 -2.30
CA SER A 300 6.84 -9.47 -2.37
C SER A 300 6.78 -7.95 -2.23
N SER A 301 7.57 -7.39 -1.30
CA SER A 301 7.61 -5.94 -1.06
C SER A 301 8.28 -5.20 -2.21
N ALA A 302 9.39 -5.75 -2.76
CA ALA A 302 10.09 -5.22 -3.93
C ALA A 302 9.19 -5.19 -5.17
N PHE A 303 8.46 -6.28 -5.43
CA PHE A 303 7.53 -6.35 -6.56
C PHE A 303 6.45 -5.26 -6.49
N GLU A 304 5.88 -5.01 -5.33
CA GLU A 304 4.85 -3.98 -5.15
C GLU A 304 5.41 -2.54 -5.22
N ARG A 305 6.72 -2.37 -4.97
CA ARG A 305 7.44 -1.08 -5.08
C ARG A 305 8.20 -0.91 -6.39
N ARG A 306 8.14 -1.86 -7.32
CA ARG A 306 8.91 -1.86 -8.57
C ARG A 306 8.82 -0.55 -9.36
N SER A 307 7.66 0.13 -9.31
CA SER A 307 7.50 1.41 -9.99
C SER A 307 8.44 2.51 -9.47
N THR A 308 8.86 2.45 -8.20
CA THR A 308 9.86 3.37 -7.64
C THR A 308 11.28 2.96 -8.08
N SER A 309 11.59 1.65 -8.05
CA SER A 309 12.87 1.15 -8.54
C SER A 309 13.06 1.40 -10.04
N ASP A 310 12.01 1.25 -10.84
CA ASP A 310 12.01 1.54 -12.28
C ASP A 310 12.35 3.02 -12.57
N LEU A 311 11.90 3.95 -11.71
CA LEU A 311 12.28 5.37 -11.84
C LEU A 311 13.79 5.57 -11.71
N ALA A 312 14.43 4.90 -10.75
CA ALA A 312 15.89 5.00 -10.55
C ALA A 312 16.66 4.47 -11.77
N VAL A 313 16.24 3.33 -12.32
CA VAL A 313 16.86 2.77 -13.53
C VAL A 313 16.71 3.72 -14.72
N ARG A 314 15.53 4.28 -14.94
CA ARG A 314 15.26 5.19 -16.06
C ARG A 314 16.01 6.50 -15.93
N ALA A 315 16.07 7.07 -14.71
CA ALA A 315 16.82 8.32 -14.48
C ALA A 315 18.33 8.15 -14.76
N ALA A 316 18.89 6.96 -14.52
CA ALA A 316 20.28 6.66 -14.86
C ALA A 316 20.55 6.58 -16.37
N TYR A 317 19.53 6.28 -17.19
CA TYR A 317 19.61 6.24 -18.65
C TYR A 317 19.17 7.54 -19.34
N ALA A 318 18.68 8.50 -18.59
CA ALA A 318 18.25 9.79 -19.11
C ALA A 318 19.46 10.64 -19.59
N ASP A 319 19.19 11.66 -20.39
CA ASP A 319 20.16 12.68 -20.80
C ASP A 319 19.63 14.08 -20.39
N PRO A 320 20.25 14.74 -19.43
CA PRO A 320 21.36 14.28 -18.57
C PRO A 320 20.91 13.19 -17.57
N PRO A 321 21.82 12.24 -17.20
CA PRO A 321 21.49 11.22 -16.21
C PRO A 321 21.35 11.82 -14.80
N VAL A 322 20.48 11.21 -13.99
CA VAL A 322 20.24 11.61 -12.58
C VAL A 322 20.41 10.37 -11.70
N ASP A 323 21.21 10.48 -10.65
CA ASP A 323 21.44 9.40 -9.71
C ASP A 323 20.32 9.30 -8.67
N LEU A 324 19.46 8.30 -8.84
CA LEU A 324 18.39 7.96 -7.93
C LEU A 324 18.60 6.60 -7.23
N ARG A 325 19.84 6.06 -7.22
CA ARG A 325 20.15 4.77 -6.57
C ARG A 325 19.81 4.76 -5.09
N GLY A 326 19.77 5.93 -4.46
CA GLY A 326 19.29 6.08 -3.09
C GLY A 326 17.83 5.66 -2.84
N LEU A 327 17.03 5.46 -3.89
CA LEU A 327 15.68 4.91 -3.77
C LEU A 327 15.65 3.39 -3.53
N ASP A 328 16.74 2.70 -3.83
CA ASP A 328 16.87 1.25 -3.60
C ASP A 328 17.33 0.96 -2.18
N VAL A 329 16.41 0.51 -1.36
CA VAL A 329 16.64 0.12 0.04
C VAL A 329 16.58 -1.39 0.27
N HIS A 330 16.46 -2.20 -0.80
CA HIS A 330 16.20 -3.63 -0.67
C HIS A 330 17.31 -4.38 0.09
N ALA A 331 18.58 -4.06 -0.18
CA ALA A 331 19.69 -4.70 0.52
C ALA A 331 19.71 -4.35 2.01
N ALA A 332 19.44 -3.10 2.36
CA ALA A 332 19.34 -2.65 3.75
C ALA A 332 18.16 -3.31 4.48
N GLU A 333 16.97 -3.34 3.85
CA GLU A 333 15.81 -4.00 4.41
C GLU A 333 16.02 -5.51 4.58
N HIS A 334 16.66 -6.18 3.63
CA HIS A 334 16.97 -7.61 3.73
C HIS A 334 17.88 -7.89 4.95
N ALA A 335 18.92 -7.08 5.13
CA ALA A 335 19.84 -7.21 6.26
C ALA A 335 19.13 -6.95 7.60
N ALA A 336 18.24 -5.95 7.67
CA ALA A 336 17.50 -5.60 8.89
C ALA A 336 16.43 -6.64 9.24
N LEU A 337 15.72 -7.19 8.25
CA LEU A 337 14.55 -8.04 8.45
C LEU A 337 14.88 -9.29 9.27
N GLY A 338 16.01 -9.94 9.02
CA GLY A 338 16.43 -11.12 9.76
C GLY A 338 16.51 -10.89 11.27
N THR A 339 17.02 -9.73 11.69
CA THR A 339 17.06 -9.33 13.11
C THR A 339 15.67 -9.00 13.65
N LEU A 340 14.88 -8.26 12.88
CA LEU A 340 13.56 -7.78 13.32
C LEU A 340 12.54 -8.90 13.52
N ILE A 341 12.64 -10.01 12.77
CA ILE A 341 11.71 -11.15 12.91
C ILE A 341 12.31 -12.36 13.62
N ALA A 342 13.56 -12.30 14.11
CA ALA A 342 14.25 -13.45 14.71
C ALA A 342 13.50 -14.11 15.88
N ALA A 343 12.76 -13.32 16.68
CA ALA A 343 11.97 -13.79 17.80
C ALA A 343 10.47 -13.97 17.48
N VAL A 344 10.08 -13.76 16.22
CA VAL A 344 8.67 -13.84 15.79
C VAL A 344 8.33 -15.29 15.45
N ARG A 345 7.22 -15.79 15.98
CA ARG A 345 6.70 -17.11 15.56
C ARG A 345 6.18 -17.02 14.13
N VAL A 346 6.70 -17.85 13.24
CA VAL A 346 6.33 -17.85 11.81
C VAL A 346 5.55 -19.11 11.47
N ILE A 347 4.38 -18.94 10.86
CA ILE A 347 3.58 -20.02 10.28
C ILE A 347 3.27 -19.75 8.81
N GLU A 348 3.15 -20.81 8.03
CA GLU A 348 2.71 -20.73 6.63
C GLU A 348 1.34 -21.40 6.49
N VAL A 349 0.39 -20.67 5.92
CA VAL A 349 -0.95 -21.15 5.60
C VAL A 349 -1.05 -21.35 4.09
N ARG A 350 -1.36 -22.57 3.68
CA ARG A 350 -1.68 -22.93 2.29
C ARG A 350 -3.18 -23.11 2.16
N ALA A 351 -3.79 -22.32 1.27
CA ALA A 351 -5.23 -22.36 1.06
C ALA A 351 -5.55 -22.17 -0.44
N PRO A 352 -6.66 -22.72 -0.94
CA PRO A 352 -7.16 -22.29 -2.25
C PRO A 352 -7.62 -20.83 -2.18
N PHE A 353 -7.58 -20.12 -3.32
CA PHE A 353 -8.10 -18.76 -3.40
C PHE A 353 -9.04 -18.63 -4.61
N PRO A 354 -10.23 -18.04 -4.44
CA PRO A 354 -10.78 -17.50 -3.20
C PRO A 354 -11.27 -18.60 -2.23
N THR A 355 -11.17 -18.33 -0.92
CA THR A 355 -11.73 -19.18 0.13
C THR A 355 -12.40 -18.32 1.20
N ASP A 356 -13.29 -18.91 2.02
CA ASP A 356 -13.89 -18.19 3.15
C ASP A 356 -12.79 -17.77 4.13
N PRO A 357 -12.56 -16.45 4.33
CA PRO A 357 -11.45 -15.97 5.15
C PRO A 357 -11.62 -16.33 6.64
N ARG A 358 -12.84 -16.62 7.10
CA ARG A 358 -13.07 -17.09 8.46
C ARG A 358 -12.45 -18.46 8.68
N ARG A 359 -12.50 -19.34 7.67
CA ARG A 359 -11.84 -20.65 7.74
C ARG A 359 -10.32 -20.55 7.81
N VAL A 360 -9.73 -19.56 7.10
CA VAL A 360 -8.29 -19.27 7.18
C VAL A 360 -7.94 -18.76 8.58
N ARG A 361 -8.69 -17.80 9.12
CA ARG A 361 -8.55 -17.33 10.49
C ARG A 361 -8.63 -18.46 11.51
N ASP A 362 -9.66 -19.30 11.42
CA ASP A 362 -9.90 -20.38 12.37
C ASP A 362 -8.77 -21.41 12.31
N ALA A 363 -8.23 -21.70 11.11
CA ALA A 363 -7.07 -22.58 10.95
C ALA A 363 -5.80 -21.98 11.60
N ILE A 364 -5.58 -20.66 11.48
CA ILE A 364 -4.49 -19.96 12.16
C ILE A 364 -4.66 -20.10 13.67
N LEU A 365 -5.84 -19.77 14.22
CA LEU A 365 -6.10 -19.83 15.65
C LEU A 365 -6.00 -21.24 16.24
N ALA A 366 -6.37 -22.26 15.48
CA ALA A 366 -6.25 -23.65 15.92
C ALA A 366 -4.80 -24.17 15.97
N HIS A 367 -3.85 -23.49 15.30
CA HIS A 367 -2.44 -23.89 15.23
C HIS A 367 -1.56 -23.11 16.21
N VAL A 368 -2.01 -21.96 16.67
CA VAL A 368 -1.29 -21.07 17.61
C VAL A 368 -1.69 -21.37 19.05
#